data_27838a505081920c9c6a920d8a6708c0
#
_entry.id   27838a505081920c9c6a920d8a6708c0
#
_cell.length_a   1.000
_cell.length_b   1.000
_cell.length_c   1.000
_cell.angle_alpha   90.00
_cell.angle_beta   90.00
_cell.angle_gamma   90.00
#
_symmetry.space_group_name_H-M   'P 1'
#
loop_
_entity.id
_entity.type
_entity.pdbx_description
1 polymer ?
#
loop_
_entity_poly.entity_id
_entity_poly.type
_entity_poly.pdbx_seq_one_letter_code
_entity_poly.pdbx_strand_id
1 'polypeptide(L)'
;MTAGTAVFAVLAATPASAADTGHGHAIEPTSPLAVAVRVLLFAGSAAVAGTAILRPLVASLGRPILYACYGFAGVAGLALFLGMNPDSGFGLFIALPQAALTALVAMMLKDAPKGAAVGGWVLTAAVVVEMSQGMAGVVLALAMVQVAAGVAAVGGVLVLVEATRSAPPGVLRRLTAVAVGGLAVVAALGLVPVLRTGIGPGVALDTWFGRLAVAQSVAAVLALGVIAWHRRRGMRRHVLLGPVPGAVAATLMLVALAASAAVPATASASAAVAGSPALVAANVGGVPTTVAVLPHRPGPNLVWVSGGGGDTGGAGEVAVDGGGAVPLAARPGAEGSWAVVDLPAGASRLWISRDGARAPVFLDGSPDAPAMAGALGADGPECLSAVVAALAVEATAPSDCPSDALTPADARLLDESVTFLAGRGIRRLSLVEGTSPRAVAAAREVRRVAARSGLEVAAGSGGAALLVLSDWRSAEQALRDVARPGHQPTDGVYFAPWLANGTLLKYSTGAVVALGFNPVGPEALRYVGALTVRNASALASPAGFAVWRAATGLAPVSGPGRLYSALAGFQMYPGHEHGSADGWVPGGVLAEVSGPLGP
;
A
#
# COMPACT_ATOMS: atom_id res chain seq x y z
N MET A 1 -8.38 -41.10 3.77
CA MET A 1 -8.20 -39.86 4.57
C MET A 1 -6.76 -39.31 4.53
N THR A 2 -5.83 -39.92 3.83
CA THR A 2 -4.39 -39.55 3.85
C THR A 2 -3.93 -38.62 2.70
N ALA A 3 -4.73 -38.44 1.66
CA ALA A 3 -4.37 -37.53 0.55
C ALA A 3 -4.72 -36.05 0.79
N GLY A 4 -5.71 -35.77 1.65
CA GLY A 4 -6.13 -34.39 1.93
C GLY A 4 -5.18 -33.61 2.83
N THR A 5 -4.49 -34.30 3.75
CA THR A 5 -3.53 -33.69 4.69
C THR A 5 -2.23 -33.29 4.00
N ALA A 6 -1.80 -33.99 2.96
CA ALA A 6 -0.58 -33.67 2.22
C ALA A 6 -0.72 -32.39 1.36
N VAL A 7 -1.92 -32.15 0.79
CA VAL A 7 -2.19 -30.94 0.00
C VAL A 7 -2.26 -29.70 0.90
N PHE A 8 -2.81 -29.81 2.09
CA PHE A 8 -2.84 -28.71 3.08
C PHE A 8 -1.44 -28.37 3.60
N ALA A 9 -0.57 -29.36 3.78
CA ALA A 9 0.81 -29.14 4.23
C ALA A 9 1.66 -28.44 3.16
N VAL A 10 1.47 -28.73 1.88
CA VAL A 10 2.18 -28.05 0.77
C VAL A 10 1.69 -26.60 0.59
N LEU A 11 0.39 -26.33 0.78
CA LEU A 11 -0.16 -24.97 0.70
C LEU A 11 0.16 -24.13 1.94
N ALA A 12 0.39 -24.74 3.11
CA ALA A 12 0.78 -24.04 4.34
C ALA A 12 2.30 -23.77 4.43
N ALA A 13 3.13 -24.48 3.68
CA ALA A 13 4.59 -24.32 3.72
C ALA A 13 5.14 -23.23 2.79
N THR A 14 4.33 -22.70 1.88
CA THR A 14 4.76 -21.71 0.88
C THR A 14 4.74 -20.25 1.31
N PRO A 15 4.05 -19.78 2.35
CA PRO A 15 4.05 -18.34 2.66
C PRO A 15 5.31 -17.81 3.34
N ALA A 16 6.15 -18.69 3.93
CA ALA A 16 7.32 -18.23 4.69
C ALA A 16 8.56 -17.93 3.84
N SER A 17 8.66 -18.49 2.63
CA SER A 17 9.83 -18.30 1.76
C SER A 17 9.67 -17.18 0.71
N ALA A 18 8.46 -16.65 0.52
CA ALA A 18 8.22 -15.55 -0.40
C ALA A 18 8.53 -14.16 0.19
N ALA A 19 8.82 -14.10 1.49
CA ALA A 19 9.15 -12.83 2.18
C ALA A 19 10.61 -12.41 2.03
N ASP A 20 11.47 -13.25 1.43
CA ASP A 20 12.93 -13.03 1.44
C ASP A 20 13.53 -12.74 0.06
N THR A 21 12.72 -12.62 -0.99
CA THR A 21 13.19 -12.09 -2.27
C THR A 21 12.71 -10.64 -2.40
N GLY A 22 13.57 -9.71 -1.99
CA GLY A 22 13.36 -8.27 -2.01
C GLY A 22 13.24 -7.64 -3.41
N HIS A 23 12.33 -8.13 -4.21
CA HIS A 23 11.89 -7.44 -5.42
C HIS A 23 10.53 -6.81 -5.09
N GLY A 24 10.57 -5.54 -4.68
CA GLY A 24 9.40 -4.68 -4.61
C GLY A 24 8.79 -4.56 -6.00
N HIS A 25 7.90 -5.48 -6.35
CA HIS A 25 7.04 -5.29 -7.50
C HIS A 25 6.14 -4.10 -7.21
N ALA A 26 6.41 -2.99 -7.87
CA ALA A 26 5.44 -1.90 -7.99
C ALA A 26 4.09 -2.55 -8.32
N ILE A 27 3.06 -2.23 -7.55
CA ILE A 27 1.68 -2.68 -7.85
C ILE A 27 1.36 -2.07 -9.20
N GLU A 28 1.44 -2.88 -10.26
CA GLU A 28 1.08 -2.43 -11.61
C GLU A 28 -0.29 -1.77 -11.57
N PRO A 29 -0.47 -0.62 -12.22
CA PRO A 29 -1.77 0.00 -12.35
C PRO A 29 -2.71 -1.03 -12.95
N THR A 30 -3.73 -1.45 -12.20
CA THR A 30 -4.69 -2.44 -12.67
C THR A 30 -5.50 -1.79 -13.79
N SER A 31 -5.10 -2.04 -15.03
CA SER A 31 -5.86 -1.60 -16.19
C SER A 31 -7.28 -2.18 -16.09
N PRO A 32 -8.33 -1.49 -16.59
CA PRO A 32 -9.69 -2.04 -16.63
C PRO A 32 -9.74 -3.43 -17.25
N LEU A 33 -8.85 -3.70 -18.20
CA LEU A 33 -8.70 -5.01 -18.83
C LEU A 33 -8.18 -6.06 -17.82
N ALA A 34 -7.15 -5.74 -17.02
CA ALA A 34 -6.62 -6.65 -16.00
C ALA A 34 -7.67 -6.98 -14.93
N VAL A 35 -8.48 -6.00 -14.52
CA VAL A 35 -9.62 -6.23 -13.63
C VAL A 35 -10.64 -7.15 -14.27
N ALA A 36 -11.03 -6.89 -15.51
CA ALA A 36 -11.99 -7.73 -16.25
C ALA A 36 -11.47 -9.17 -16.40
N VAL A 37 -10.19 -9.35 -16.72
CA VAL A 37 -9.54 -10.66 -16.84
C VAL A 37 -9.59 -11.43 -15.52
N ARG A 38 -9.25 -10.80 -14.40
CA ARG A 38 -9.35 -11.41 -13.07
C ARG A 38 -10.79 -11.79 -12.72
N VAL A 39 -11.75 -10.90 -12.96
CA VAL A 39 -13.17 -11.17 -12.74
C VAL A 39 -13.64 -12.41 -13.52
N LEU A 40 -13.27 -12.52 -14.79
CA LEU A 40 -13.65 -13.65 -15.63
C LEU A 40 -12.97 -14.95 -15.20
N LEU A 41 -11.71 -14.91 -14.82
CA LEU A 41 -10.96 -16.07 -14.31
C LEU A 41 -11.59 -16.59 -13.01
N PHE A 42 -11.88 -15.73 -12.04
CA PHE A 42 -12.50 -16.11 -10.78
C PHE A 42 -13.92 -16.62 -10.95
N ALA A 43 -14.73 -15.93 -11.74
CA ALA A 43 -16.11 -16.33 -12.02
C ALA A 43 -16.17 -17.72 -12.68
N GLY A 44 -15.32 -17.95 -13.66
CA GLY A 44 -15.21 -19.23 -14.34
C GLY A 44 -14.76 -20.34 -13.39
N SER A 45 -13.71 -20.09 -12.62
CA SER A 45 -13.18 -21.05 -11.63
C SER A 45 -14.20 -21.38 -10.54
N ALA A 46 -14.90 -20.39 -9.99
CA ALA A 46 -15.90 -20.58 -8.95
C ALA A 46 -17.10 -21.40 -9.46
N ALA A 47 -17.58 -21.16 -10.69
CA ALA A 47 -18.67 -21.91 -11.28
C ALA A 47 -18.33 -23.39 -11.48
N VAL A 48 -17.14 -23.65 -12.04
CA VAL A 48 -16.66 -25.03 -12.26
C VAL A 48 -16.40 -25.73 -10.93
N ALA A 49 -15.73 -25.06 -9.97
CA ALA A 49 -15.42 -25.62 -8.66
C ALA A 49 -16.67 -25.99 -7.88
N GLY A 50 -17.64 -25.08 -7.78
CA GLY A 50 -18.89 -25.31 -7.05
C GLY A 50 -19.72 -26.44 -7.67
N THR A 51 -19.80 -26.49 -9.01
CA THR A 51 -20.47 -27.59 -9.71
C THR A 51 -19.77 -28.92 -9.48
N ALA A 52 -18.44 -28.94 -9.50
CA ALA A 52 -17.63 -30.12 -9.30
C ALA A 52 -17.74 -30.70 -7.89
N ILE A 53 -17.73 -29.86 -6.85
CA ILE A 53 -17.91 -30.28 -5.44
C ILE A 53 -19.24 -31.00 -5.26
N LEU A 54 -20.29 -30.51 -5.91
CA LEU A 54 -21.65 -31.04 -5.77
C LEU A 54 -21.97 -32.19 -6.77
N ARG A 55 -21.08 -32.45 -7.72
CA ARG A 55 -21.24 -33.48 -8.75
C ARG A 55 -21.57 -34.87 -8.19
N PRO A 56 -20.99 -35.36 -7.10
CA PRO A 56 -21.33 -36.68 -6.56
C PRO A 56 -22.72 -36.82 -6.01
N LEU A 57 -23.43 -35.72 -5.78
CA LEU A 57 -24.82 -35.74 -5.27
C LEU A 57 -25.86 -36.00 -6.35
N VAL A 58 -25.49 -35.92 -7.63
CA VAL A 58 -26.39 -36.12 -8.78
C VAL A 58 -25.89 -37.27 -9.66
N ALA A 59 -26.82 -38.08 -10.18
CA ALA A 59 -26.47 -39.25 -10.99
C ALA A 59 -25.80 -38.84 -12.33
N SER A 60 -26.32 -37.78 -12.96
CA SER A 60 -25.80 -37.25 -14.22
C SER A 60 -25.95 -35.72 -14.25
N LEU A 61 -25.09 -35.05 -15.00
CA LEU A 61 -25.27 -33.65 -15.37
C LEU A 61 -25.76 -33.58 -16.81
N GLY A 62 -26.78 -32.75 -17.04
CA GLY A 62 -27.29 -32.50 -18.37
C GLY A 62 -26.26 -31.75 -19.24
N ARG A 63 -26.37 -31.97 -20.56
CA ARG A 63 -25.54 -31.31 -21.56
C ARG A 63 -25.45 -29.78 -21.38
N PRO A 64 -26.55 -29.05 -21.07
CA PRO A 64 -26.49 -27.61 -20.93
C PRO A 64 -25.51 -27.14 -19.83
N ILE A 65 -25.49 -27.82 -18.67
CA ILE A 65 -24.57 -27.46 -17.56
C ILE A 65 -23.14 -27.84 -17.89
N LEU A 66 -22.93 -29.00 -18.52
CA LEU A 66 -21.58 -29.39 -18.99
C LEU A 66 -21.02 -28.35 -19.97
N TYR A 67 -21.85 -27.94 -20.96
CA TYR A 67 -21.42 -26.91 -21.91
C TYR A 67 -21.20 -25.54 -21.24
N ALA A 68 -22.00 -25.16 -20.25
CA ALA A 68 -21.80 -23.97 -19.45
C ALA A 68 -20.46 -24.03 -18.69
N CYS A 69 -20.14 -25.16 -18.05
CA CYS A 69 -18.85 -25.35 -17.37
C CYS A 69 -17.67 -25.32 -18.33
N TYR A 70 -17.79 -25.92 -19.52
CA TYR A 70 -16.77 -25.81 -20.55
C TYR A 70 -16.63 -24.39 -21.07
N GLY A 71 -17.75 -23.65 -21.21
CA GLY A 71 -17.73 -22.23 -21.56
C GLY A 71 -17.02 -21.38 -20.50
N PHE A 72 -17.31 -21.62 -19.23
CA PHE A 72 -16.63 -20.94 -18.12
C PHE A 72 -15.14 -21.25 -18.07
N ALA A 73 -14.74 -22.50 -18.30
CA ALA A 73 -13.35 -22.88 -18.40
C ALA A 73 -12.66 -22.23 -19.61
N GLY A 74 -13.36 -22.16 -20.76
CA GLY A 74 -12.89 -21.45 -21.94
C GLY A 74 -12.71 -19.95 -21.71
N VAL A 75 -13.67 -19.31 -21.01
CA VAL A 75 -13.58 -17.90 -20.61
C VAL A 75 -12.39 -17.68 -19.67
N ALA A 76 -12.16 -18.56 -18.71
CA ALA A 76 -11.00 -18.48 -17.83
C ALA A 76 -9.66 -18.60 -18.60
N GLY A 77 -9.61 -19.52 -19.57
CA GLY A 77 -8.45 -19.67 -20.46
C GLY A 77 -8.23 -18.46 -21.38
N LEU A 78 -9.31 -17.92 -21.98
CA LEU A 78 -9.24 -16.71 -22.79
C LEU A 78 -8.82 -15.48 -21.96
N ALA A 79 -9.35 -15.35 -20.76
CA ALA A 79 -8.98 -14.30 -19.82
C ALA A 79 -7.47 -14.35 -19.52
N LEU A 80 -6.93 -15.55 -19.28
CA LEU A 80 -5.51 -15.74 -19.09
C LEU A 80 -4.73 -15.27 -20.33
N PHE A 81 -5.14 -15.69 -21.53
CA PHE A 81 -4.46 -15.33 -22.78
C PHE A 81 -4.46 -13.81 -23.02
N LEU A 82 -5.56 -13.14 -22.74
CA LEU A 82 -5.69 -11.67 -22.87
C LEU A 82 -4.91 -10.91 -21.79
N GLY A 83 -4.71 -11.52 -20.63
CA GLY A 83 -3.99 -10.93 -19.50
C GLY A 83 -2.49 -11.25 -19.46
N MET A 84 -2.00 -12.02 -20.42
CA MET A 84 -0.57 -12.33 -20.53
C MET A 84 0.21 -11.08 -20.94
N ASN A 85 0.73 -10.37 -19.93
CA ASN A 85 1.78 -9.39 -20.11
C ASN A 85 3.12 -10.10 -19.85
N PRO A 86 4.04 -10.21 -20.82
CA PRO A 86 5.31 -10.93 -20.67
C PRO A 86 6.18 -10.37 -19.54
N ASP A 87 5.94 -9.13 -19.12
CA ASP A 87 6.72 -8.46 -18.07
C ASP A 87 6.24 -8.78 -16.64
N SER A 88 5.07 -9.41 -16.46
CA SER A 88 4.53 -9.79 -15.15
C SER A 88 4.70 -11.30 -14.85
N GLY A 89 5.92 -11.73 -14.50
CA GLY A 89 6.21 -13.14 -14.21
C GLY A 89 5.33 -13.77 -13.12
N PHE A 90 4.93 -13.01 -12.09
CA PHE A 90 4.16 -13.52 -10.96
C PHE A 90 2.69 -13.85 -11.32
N GLY A 91 2.03 -13.03 -12.13
CA GLY A 91 0.65 -13.30 -12.58
C GLY A 91 0.52 -14.59 -13.38
N LEU A 92 1.54 -14.94 -14.16
CA LEU A 92 1.57 -16.14 -14.99
C LEU A 92 1.69 -17.42 -14.14
N PHE A 93 2.48 -17.41 -13.07
CA PHE A 93 2.71 -18.58 -12.20
C PHE A 93 1.47 -19.02 -11.40
N ILE A 94 0.54 -18.12 -11.12
CA ILE A 94 -0.70 -18.43 -10.38
C ILE A 94 -1.87 -18.62 -11.34
N ALA A 95 -2.06 -17.73 -12.28
CA ALA A 95 -3.21 -17.73 -13.18
C ALA A 95 -3.20 -18.92 -14.16
N LEU A 96 -2.03 -19.33 -14.66
CA LEU A 96 -1.92 -20.45 -15.58
C LEU A 96 -2.27 -21.81 -14.95
N PRO A 97 -1.73 -22.18 -13.78
CA PRO A 97 -2.17 -23.39 -13.07
C PRO A 97 -3.66 -23.37 -12.72
N GLN A 98 -4.21 -22.23 -12.33
CA GLN A 98 -5.62 -22.10 -12.00
C GLN A 98 -6.52 -22.29 -13.23
N ALA A 99 -6.21 -21.70 -14.37
CA ALA A 99 -6.94 -21.89 -15.62
C ALA A 99 -6.82 -23.34 -16.10
N ALA A 100 -5.63 -23.93 -16.05
CA ALA A 100 -5.41 -25.33 -16.41
C ALA A 100 -6.18 -26.29 -15.50
N LEU A 101 -6.18 -26.05 -14.19
CA LEU A 101 -6.95 -26.82 -13.22
C LEU A 101 -8.45 -26.67 -13.47
N THR A 102 -8.91 -25.44 -13.78
CA THR A 102 -10.33 -25.19 -14.11
C THR A 102 -10.77 -26.00 -15.33
N ALA A 103 -9.95 -26.02 -16.38
CA ALA A 103 -10.21 -26.83 -17.59
C ALA A 103 -10.22 -28.34 -17.28
N LEU A 104 -9.23 -28.82 -16.52
CA LEU A 104 -9.13 -30.22 -16.12
C LEU A 104 -10.35 -30.66 -15.31
N VAL A 105 -10.76 -29.88 -14.31
CA VAL A 105 -11.94 -30.17 -13.47
C VAL A 105 -13.21 -30.16 -14.31
N ALA A 106 -13.36 -29.22 -15.24
CA ALA A 106 -14.50 -29.18 -16.16
C ALA A 106 -14.56 -30.46 -17.04
N MET A 107 -13.45 -30.95 -17.55
CA MET A 107 -13.40 -32.21 -18.31
C MET A 107 -13.78 -33.43 -17.47
N MET A 108 -13.37 -33.46 -16.19
CA MET A 108 -13.67 -34.56 -15.27
C MET A 108 -15.14 -34.62 -14.84
N LEU A 109 -15.94 -33.54 -15.00
CA LEU A 109 -17.34 -33.48 -14.58
C LEU A 109 -18.22 -34.59 -15.18
N LYS A 110 -17.94 -35.01 -16.40
CA LYS A 110 -18.72 -36.04 -17.10
C LYS A 110 -18.37 -37.44 -16.60
N ASP A 111 -17.09 -37.80 -16.65
CA ASP A 111 -16.66 -39.20 -16.60
C ASP A 111 -16.03 -39.61 -15.25
N ALA A 112 -15.59 -38.62 -14.44
CA ALA A 112 -14.91 -38.86 -13.16
C ALA A 112 -15.48 -38.02 -12.00
N PRO A 113 -16.71 -38.27 -11.55
CA PRO A 113 -17.42 -37.41 -10.57
C PRO A 113 -16.67 -37.25 -9.24
N LYS A 114 -16.00 -38.28 -8.76
CA LYS A 114 -15.20 -38.20 -7.51
C LYS A 114 -13.93 -37.38 -7.72
N GLY A 115 -13.26 -37.59 -8.85
CA GLY A 115 -12.08 -36.80 -9.23
C GLY A 115 -12.42 -35.32 -9.43
N ALA A 116 -13.52 -35.03 -10.13
CA ALA A 116 -14.02 -33.66 -10.28
C ALA A 116 -14.29 -33.00 -8.93
N ALA A 117 -14.89 -33.71 -7.96
CA ALA A 117 -15.15 -33.15 -6.64
C ALA A 117 -13.85 -32.82 -5.88
N VAL A 118 -12.84 -33.67 -5.94
CA VAL A 118 -11.52 -33.40 -5.36
C VAL A 118 -10.88 -32.18 -6.03
N GLY A 119 -10.88 -32.15 -7.38
CA GLY A 119 -10.39 -31.01 -8.14
C GLY A 119 -11.14 -29.72 -7.83
N GLY A 120 -12.45 -29.79 -7.63
CA GLY A 120 -13.27 -28.66 -7.20
C GLY A 120 -12.87 -28.08 -5.83
N TRP A 121 -12.55 -28.93 -4.87
CA TRP A 121 -12.03 -28.49 -3.58
C TRP A 121 -10.65 -27.83 -3.71
N VAL A 122 -9.74 -28.41 -4.51
CA VAL A 122 -8.42 -27.81 -4.77
C VAL A 122 -8.57 -26.46 -5.46
N LEU A 123 -9.45 -26.36 -6.46
CA LEU A 123 -9.71 -25.10 -7.16
C LEU A 123 -10.33 -24.05 -6.23
N THR A 124 -11.24 -24.45 -5.34
CA THR A 124 -11.80 -23.56 -4.31
C THR A 124 -10.70 -23.05 -3.38
N ALA A 125 -9.80 -23.92 -2.94
CA ALA A 125 -8.68 -23.51 -2.09
C ALA A 125 -7.76 -22.52 -2.82
N ALA A 126 -7.46 -22.73 -4.11
CA ALA A 126 -6.68 -21.80 -4.91
C ALA A 126 -7.34 -20.43 -5.02
N VAL A 127 -8.64 -20.39 -5.33
CA VAL A 127 -9.43 -19.13 -5.38
C VAL A 127 -9.44 -18.44 -4.02
N VAL A 128 -9.62 -19.18 -2.93
CA VAL A 128 -9.60 -18.62 -1.56
C VAL A 128 -8.24 -18.00 -1.24
N VAL A 129 -7.15 -18.70 -1.51
CA VAL A 129 -5.78 -18.21 -1.25
C VAL A 129 -5.52 -16.92 -2.03
N GLU A 130 -5.85 -16.91 -3.31
CA GLU A 130 -5.63 -15.74 -4.16
C GLU A 130 -6.47 -14.53 -3.70
N MET A 131 -7.74 -14.76 -3.35
CA MET A 131 -8.64 -13.69 -2.87
C MET A 131 -8.32 -13.18 -1.47
N SER A 132 -7.58 -13.93 -0.67
CA SER A 132 -7.24 -13.58 0.70
C SER A 132 -5.82 -13.02 0.86
N GLN A 133 -5.08 -12.84 -0.22
CA GLN A 133 -3.74 -12.25 -0.19
C GLN A 133 -3.78 -10.84 0.45
N GLY A 134 -2.87 -10.60 1.38
CA GLY A 134 -2.79 -9.33 2.12
C GLY A 134 -3.78 -9.20 3.28
N MET A 135 -4.61 -10.22 3.56
CA MET A 135 -5.51 -10.23 4.71
C MET A 135 -4.90 -11.04 5.87
N ALA A 136 -5.19 -10.64 7.12
CA ALA A 136 -4.71 -11.32 8.31
C ALA A 136 -5.82 -11.50 9.37
N GLY A 137 -5.60 -12.44 10.31
CA GLY A 137 -6.46 -12.63 11.47
C GLY A 137 -7.91 -12.97 11.14
N VAL A 138 -8.85 -12.35 11.86
CA VAL A 138 -10.30 -12.60 11.73
C VAL A 138 -10.84 -12.20 10.35
N VAL A 139 -10.25 -11.18 9.70
CA VAL A 139 -10.65 -10.74 8.34
C VAL A 139 -10.39 -11.84 7.33
N LEU A 140 -9.21 -12.44 7.40
CA LEU A 140 -8.84 -13.58 6.56
C LEU A 140 -9.85 -14.73 6.72
N ALA A 141 -10.16 -15.12 7.96
CA ALA A 141 -11.09 -16.21 8.23
C ALA A 141 -12.50 -15.92 7.65
N LEU A 142 -13.00 -14.69 7.81
CA LEU A 142 -14.31 -14.30 7.28
C LEU A 142 -14.32 -14.25 5.74
N ALA A 143 -13.26 -13.76 5.12
CA ALA A 143 -13.10 -13.76 3.66
C ALA A 143 -13.08 -15.19 3.11
N MET A 144 -12.31 -16.09 3.74
CA MET A 144 -12.27 -17.51 3.36
C MET A 144 -13.66 -18.16 3.41
N VAL A 145 -14.41 -17.92 4.50
CA VAL A 145 -15.79 -18.45 4.66
C VAL A 145 -16.70 -17.86 3.60
N GLN A 146 -16.61 -16.57 3.33
CA GLN A 146 -17.44 -15.90 2.32
C GLN A 146 -17.20 -16.46 0.92
N VAL A 147 -15.93 -16.61 0.52
CA VAL A 147 -15.56 -17.15 -0.80
C VAL A 147 -16.01 -18.61 -0.95
N ALA A 148 -15.71 -19.46 0.03
CA ALA A 148 -16.14 -20.86 0.00
C ALA A 148 -17.66 -21.00 -0.06
N ALA A 149 -18.40 -20.19 0.72
CA ALA A 149 -19.86 -20.15 0.69
C ALA A 149 -20.39 -19.67 -0.68
N GLY A 150 -19.73 -18.67 -1.29
CA GLY A 150 -20.06 -18.18 -2.62
C GLY A 150 -19.89 -19.26 -3.70
N VAL A 151 -18.76 -19.95 -3.71
CA VAL A 151 -18.50 -21.08 -4.62
C VAL A 151 -19.55 -22.17 -4.45
N ALA A 152 -19.85 -22.56 -3.19
CA ALA A 152 -20.88 -23.57 -2.90
C ALA A 152 -22.29 -23.12 -3.33
N ALA A 153 -22.63 -21.85 -3.14
CA ALA A 153 -23.91 -21.30 -3.54
C ALA A 153 -24.10 -21.31 -5.05
N VAL A 154 -23.09 -20.87 -5.80
CA VAL A 154 -23.13 -20.88 -7.28
C VAL A 154 -23.25 -22.29 -7.82
N GLY A 155 -22.41 -23.22 -7.35
CA GLY A 155 -22.51 -24.63 -7.73
C GLY A 155 -23.86 -25.23 -7.32
N GLY A 156 -24.34 -24.88 -6.11
CA GLY A 156 -25.66 -25.30 -5.63
C GLY A 156 -26.83 -24.88 -6.54
N VAL A 157 -26.81 -23.61 -6.98
CA VAL A 157 -27.82 -23.08 -7.91
C VAL A 157 -27.71 -23.77 -9.27
N LEU A 158 -26.53 -23.89 -9.84
CA LEU A 158 -26.32 -24.53 -11.16
C LEU A 158 -26.79 -26.00 -11.16
N VAL A 159 -26.34 -26.77 -10.16
CA VAL A 159 -26.71 -28.19 -10.04
C VAL A 159 -28.18 -28.36 -9.68
N LEU A 160 -28.79 -27.47 -8.90
CA LEU A 160 -30.20 -27.50 -8.53
C LEU A 160 -31.11 -27.33 -9.75
N VAL A 161 -30.76 -26.46 -10.70
CA VAL A 161 -31.51 -26.26 -11.95
C VAL A 161 -31.65 -27.57 -12.72
N GLU A 162 -30.59 -28.38 -12.78
CA GLU A 162 -30.63 -29.67 -13.46
C GLU A 162 -31.31 -30.75 -12.61
N ALA A 163 -30.97 -30.80 -11.31
CA ALA A 163 -31.48 -31.80 -10.38
C ALA A 163 -33.03 -31.76 -10.22
N THR A 164 -33.65 -30.60 -10.45
CA THR A 164 -35.12 -30.48 -10.41
C THR A 164 -35.84 -31.35 -11.41
N ARG A 165 -35.15 -31.79 -12.48
CA ARG A 165 -35.73 -32.60 -13.54
C ARG A 165 -35.72 -34.10 -13.26
N SER A 166 -34.73 -34.58 -12.48
CA SER A 166 -34.49 -36.03 -12.38
C SER A 166 -34.05 -36.53 -11.00
N ALA A 167 -33.75 -35.63 -10.04
CA ALA A 167 -33.19 -36.03 -8.76
C ALA A 167 -34.27 -36.41 -7.71
N PRO A 168 -33.96 -37.38 -6.81
CA PRO A 168 -34.82 -37.71 -5.68
C PRO A 168 -35.06 -36.54 -4.73
N PRO A 169 -36.21 -36.48 -4.02
CA PRO A 169 -36.54 -35.37 -3.12
C PRO A 169 -35.48 -35.07 -2.03
N GLY A 170 -34.79 -36.13 -1.54
CA GLY A 170 -33.74 -35.99 -0.54
C GLY A 170 -32.52 -35.24 -1.07
N VAL A 171 -32.13 -35.48 -2.32
CA VAL A 171 -31.02 -34.78 -2.98
C VAL A 171 -31.36 -33.31 -3.23
N LEU A 172 -32.59 -33.06 -3.73
CA LEU A 172 -33.08 -31.69 -3.95
C LEU A 172 -33.07 -30.87 -2.66
N ARG A 173 -33.47 -31.49 -1.52
CA ARG A 173 -33.46 -30.82 -0.22
C ARG A 173 -32.02 -30.44 0.20
N ARG A 174 -31.06 -31.34 0.01
CA ARG A 174 -29.63 -31.07 0.32
C ARG A 174 -29.06 -29.98 -0.57
N LEU A 175 -29.24 -30.05 -1.88
CA LEU A 175 -28.77 -29.02 -2.81
C LEU A 175 -29.39 -27.65 -2.51
N THR A 176 -30.68 -27.63 -2.20
CA THR A 176 -31.35 -26.37 -1.80
C THR A 176 -30.77 -25.83 -0.48
N ALA A 177 -30.48 -26.70 0.49
CA ALA A 177 -29.88 -26.27 1.75
C ALA A 177 -28.50 -25.67 1.54
N VAL A 178 -27.65 -26.26 0.67
CA VAL A 178 -26.33 -25.72 0.31
C VAL A 178 -26.45 -24.38 -0.40
N ALA A 179 -27.34 -24.27 -1.40
CA ALA A 179 -27.53 -23.02 -2.13
C ALA A 179 -28.05 -21.90 -1.21
N VAL A 180 -29.10 -22.19 -0.39
CA VAL A 180 -29.68 -21.21 0.54
C VAL A 180 -28.69 -20.83 1.64
N GLY A 181 -27.97 -21.80 2.24
CA GLY A 181 -26.98 -21.57 3.27
C GLY A 181 -25.82 -20.73 2.75
N GLY A 182 -25.30 -21.08 1.58
CA GLY A 182 -24.22 -20.31 0.94
C GLY A 182 -24.64 -18.87 0.61
N LEU A 183 -25.84 -18.67 0.03
CA LEU A 183 -26.39 -17.34 -0.24
C LEU A 183 -26.59 -16.52 1.05
N ALA A 184 -27.07 -17.13 2.13
CA ALA A 184 -27.26 -16.46 3.41
C ALA A 184 -25.92 -15.98 4.01
N VAL A 185 -24.89 -16.82 3.92
CA VAL A 185 -23.53 -16.46 4.36
C VAL A 185 -22.97 -15.31 3.51
N VAL A 186 -23.12 -15.38 2.19
CA VAL A 186 -22.67 -14.29 1.30
C VAL A 186 -23.42 -12.98 1.59
N ALA A 187 -24.74 -13.04 1.82
CA ALA A 187 -25.54 -11.86 2.16
C ALA A 187 -25.10 -11.25 3.52
N ALA A 188 -24.83 -12.09 4.51
CA ALA A 188 -24.44 -11.65 5.85
C ALA A 188 -23.01 -11.09 5.90
N LEU A 189 -22.08 -11.74 5.21
CA LEU A 189 -20.65 -11.36 5.24
C LEU A 189 -20.27 -10.36 4.16
N GLY A 190 -21.09 -10.18 3.11
CA GLY A 190 -20.76 -9.31 1.99
C GLY A 190 -20.51 -7.84 2.35
N LEU A 191 -21.11 -7.36 3.44
CA LEU A 191 -20.92 -5.99 3.95
C LEU A 191 -19.80 -5.87 5.01
N VAL A 192 -19.29 -6.98 5.54
CA VAL A 192 -18.26 -6.96 6.59
C VAL A 192 -16.99 -6.21 6.16
N PRO A 193 -16.49 -6.36 4.92
CA PRO A 193 -15.35 -5.56 4.46
C PRO A 193 -15.62 -4.06 4.49
N VAL A 194 -16.82 -3.63 4.11
CA VAL A 194 -17.24 -2.21 4.10
C VAL A 194 -17.36 -1.67 5.52
N LEU A 195 -17.99 -2.41 6.42
CA LEU A 195 -18.17 -1.98 7.81
C LEU A 195 -16.84 -1.84 8.56
N ARG A 196 -15.83 -2.63 8.19
CA ARG A 196 -14.50 -2.58 8.82
C ARG A 196 -13.59 -1.48 8.30
N THR A 197 -13.85 -0.95 7.11
CA THR A 197 -13.10 0.21 6.61
C THR A 197 -13.42 1.48 7.39
N GLY A 198 -14.38 1.46 8.33
CA GLY A 198 -14.82 2.66 9.05
C GLY A 198 -15.51 3.69 8.13
N ILE A 199 -15.66 3.37 6.87
CA ILE A 199 -16.29 4.24 5.87
C ILE A 199 -17.80 4.27 6.18
N GLY A 200 -18.35 5.45 6.42
CA GLY A 200 -19.78 5.63 6.61
C GLY A 200 -20.57 5.08 5.41
N PRO A 201 -21.80 4.59 5.61
CA PRO A 201 -22.57 3.93 4.55
C PRO A 201 -22.81 4.81 3.31
N GLY A 202 -22.86 6.14 3.46
CA GLY A 202 -22.96 7.08 2.33
C GLY A 202 -21.70 7.09 1.46
N VAL A 203 -20.53 7.07 2.09
CA VAL A 203 -19.23 7.07 1.41
C VAL A 203 -18.94 5.72 0.76
N ALA A 204 -19.40 4.61 1.36
CA ALA A 204 -19.25 3.28 0.77
C ALA A 204 -19.89 3.18 -0.62
N LEU A 205 -21.04 3.84 -0.83
CA LEU A 205 -21.74 3.87 -2.12
C LEU A 205 -21.01 4.72 -3.18
N ASP A 206 -20.11 5.61 -2.78
CA ASP A 206 -19.32 6.42 -3.71
C ASP A 206 -18.09 5.66 -4.25
N THR A 207 -17.69 4.56 -3.61
CA THR A 207 -16.60 3.70 -4.07
C THR A 207 -17.08 2.54 -4.93
N TRP A 208 -16.34 2.15 -5.96
CA TRP A 208 -16.62 0.94 -6.74
C TRP A 208 -16.66 -0.30 -5.85
N PHE A 209 -15.74 -0.41 -4.90
CA PHE A 209 -15.69 -1.50 -3.93
C PHE A 209 -16.97 -1.59 -3.09
N GLY A 210 -17.40 -0.48 -2.50
CA GLY A 210 -18.62 -0.45 -1.70
C GLY A 210 -19.88 -0.74 -2.54
N ARG A 211 -19.99 -0.18 -3.77
CA ARG A 211 -21.07 -0.49 -4.71
C ARG A 211 -21.14 -1.97 -5.04
N LEU A 212 -20.00 -2.60 -5.28
CA LEU A 212 -19.92 -4.03 -5.60
C LEU A 212 -20.28 -4.92 -4.38
N ALA A 213 -19.80 -4.57 -3.18
CA ALA A 213 -20.14 -5.28 -1.95
C ALA A 213 -21.65 -5.18 -1.64
N VAL A 214 -22.24 -4.00 -1.83
CA VAL A 214 -23.70 -3.82 -1.70
C VAL A 214 -24.44 -4.60 -2.78
N ALA A 215 -24.02 -4.51 -4.05
CA ALA A 215 -24.63 -5.24 -5.16
C ALA A 215 -24.59 -6.77 -4.95
N GLN A 216 -23.49 -7.30 -4.42
CA GLN A 216 -23.34 -8.72 -4.07
C GLN A 216 -24.34 -9.13 -2.98
N SER A 217 -24.44 -8.35 -1.90
CA SER A 217 -25.36 -8.61 -0.80
C SER A 217 -26.82 -8.54 -1.25
N VAL A 218 -27.16 -7.51 -2.04
CA VAL A 218 -28.50 -7.35 -2.63
C VAL A 218 -28.84 -8.52 -3.56
N ALA A 219 -27.92 -8.92 -4.44
CA ALA A 219 -28.13 -10.05 -5.34
C ALA A 219 -28.39 -11.37 -4.58
N ALA A 220 -27.61 -11.61 -3.49
CA ALA A 220 -27.81 -12.77 -2.63
C ALA A 220 -29.19 -12.75 -1.93
N VAL A 221 -29.60 -11.59 -1.40
CA VAL A 221 -30.91 -11.41 -0.76
C VAL A 221 -32.07 -11.61 -1.78
N LEU A 222 -31.95 -11.05 -2.98
CA LEU A 222 -32.93 -11.24 -4.06
C LEU A 222 -33.03 -12.71 -4.46
N ALA A 223 -31.91 -13.42 -4.60
CA ALA A 223 -31.91 -14.85 -4.89
C ALA A 223 -32.61 -15.66 -3.79
N LEU A 224 -32.36 -15.36 -2.52
CA LEU A 224 -33.05 -15.95 -1.38
C LEU A 224 -34.55 -15.64 -1.41
N GLY A 225 -34.93 -14.40 -1.71
CA GLY A 225 -36.31 -13.95 -1.85
C GLY A 225 -37.06 -14.72 -2.94
N VAL A 226 -36.45 -14.90 -4.10
CA VAL A 226 -36.98 -15.69 -5.21
C VAL A 226 -37.20 -17.15 -4.78
N ILE A 227 -36.21 -17.78 -4.15
CA ILE A 227 -36.33 -19.16 -3.65
C ILE A 227 -37.47 -19.29 -2.62
N ALA A 228 -37.58 -18.35 -1.67
CA ALA A 228 -38.62 -18.33 -0.64
C ALA A 228 -40.01 -18.11 -1.22
N TRP A 229 -40.17 -17.15 -2.13
CA TRP A 229 -41.43 -16.89 -2.84
C TRP A 229 -41.96 -18.13 -3.53
N HIS A 230 -41.11 -18.83 -4.24
CA HIS A 230 -41.49 -19.99 -4.99
C HIS A 230 -41.92 -21.18 -4.10
N ARG A 231 -41.23 -21.33 -2.97
CA ARG A 231 -41.63 -22.29 -1.94
C ARG A 231 -43.03 -22.00 -1.37
N ARG A 232 -43.35 -20.72 -1.15
CA ARG A 232 -44.67 -20.33 -0.58
C ARG A 232 -45.83 -20.51 -1.55
N ARG A 233 -45.61 -20.33 -2.86
CA ARG A 233 -46.70 -20.39 -3.85
C ARG A 233 -47.01 -21.77 -4.35
N GLY A 234 -46.32 -22.82 -3.93
CA GLY A 234 -46.58 -24.20 -4.35
C GLY A 234 -46.60 -24.42 -5.86
N MET A 235 -46.06 -23.48 -6.64
CA MET A 235 -46.09 -23.51 -8.09
C MET A 235 -45.36 -24.74 -8.63
N ARG A 236 -45.98 -25.42 -9.60
CA ARG A 236 -45.44 -26.64 -10.22
C ARG A 236 -43.98 -26.40 -10.65
N ARG A 237 -43.11 -27.30 -10.23
CA ARG A 237 -41.62 -27.27 -10.29
C ARG A 237 -41.01 -26.89 -11.64
N HIS A 238 -41.79 -27.00 -12.73
CA HIS A 238 -41.28 -26.82 -14.11
C HIS A 238 -41.25 -25.38 -14.65
N VAL A 239 -42.04 -24.45 -14.05
CA VAL A 239 -42.13 -23.06 -14.55
C VAL A 239 -41.09 -22.13 -13.89
N LEU A 240 -40.47 -22.56 -12.80
CA LEU A 240 -39.79 -21.73 -11.84
C LEU A 240 -38.30 -21.66 -11.96
N LEU A 241 -37.73 -22.72 -12.45
CA LEU A 241 -36.33 -22.91 -12.68
C LEU A 241 -36.09 -23.08 -14.18
N GLY A 242 -36.81 -22.31 -14.98
CA GLY A 242 -36.34 -22.07 -16.33
C GLY A 242 -34.88 -21.63 -16.24
N PRO A 243 -34.00 -22.03 -17.14
CA PRO A 243 -32.53 -21.80 -17.03
C PRO A 243 -32.18 -20.32 -16.87
N VAL A 244 -33.09 -19.40 -17.21
CA VAL A 244 -32.80 -17.97 -17.27
C VAL A 244 -32.69 -17.29 -15.89
N PRO A 245 -33.63 -17.41 -14.93
CA PRO A 245 -33.50 -16.70 -13.65
C PRO A 245 -32.36 -17.26 -12.78
N GLY A 246 -32.15 -18.57 -12.81
CA GLY A 246 -31.05 -19.20 -12.07
C GLY A 246 -29.70 -18.85 -12.65
N ALA A 247 -29.58 -18.81 -13.98
CA ALA A 247 -28.34 -18.40 -14.66
C ALA A 247 -28.07 -16.91 -14.43
N VAL A 248 -29.08 -16.04 -14.49
CA VAL A 248 -28.92 -14.59 -14.21
C VAL A 248 -28.47 -14.36 -12.77
N ALA A 249 -29.14 -15.01 -11.79
CA ALA A 249 -28.75 -14.88 -10.38
C ALA A 249 -27.33 -15.40 -10.11
N ALA A 250 -26.96 -16.55 -10.69
CA ALA A 250 -25.62 -17.12 -10.58
C ALA A 250 -24.56 -16.22 -11.26
N THR A 251 -24.88 -15.67 -12.44
CA THR A 251 -23.98 -14.77 -13.16
C THR A 251 -23.79 -13.45 -12.42
N LEU A 252 -24.84 -12.82 -11.93
CA LEU A 252 -24.75 -11.59 -11.13
C LEU A 252 -23.97 -11.81 -9.85
N MET A 253 -24.16 -12.93 -9.18
CA MET A 253 -23.44 -13.28 -7.98
C MET A 253 -21.95 -13.58 -8.27
N LEU A 254 -21.65 -14.26 -9.37
CA LEU A 254 -20.28 -14.51 -9.81
C LEU A 254 -19.55 -13.22 -10.18
N VAL A 255 -20.19 -12.35 -10.92
CA VAL A 255 -19.63 -11.05 -11.29
C VAL A 255 -19.40 -10.20 -10.03
N ALA A 256 -20.35 -10.17 -9.10
CA ALA A 256 -20.21 -9.42 -7.86
C ALA A 256 -19.11 -10.00 -6.93
N LEU A 257 -19.03 -11.33 -6.81
CA LEU A 257 -17.98 -12.00 -6.03
C LEU A 257 -16.60 -11.74 -6.63
N ALA A 258 -16.47 -11.90 -7.93
CA ALA A 258 -15.24 -11.71 -8.65
C ALA A 258 -14.81 -10.22 -8.70
N ALA A 259 -15.76 -9.30 -8.80
CA ALA A 259 -15.47 -7.87 -8.78
C ALA A 259 -15.03 -7.38 -7.39
N SER A 260 -15.60 -7.93 -6.31
CA SER A 260 -15.14 -7.64 -4.94
C SER A 260 -13.71 -8.13 -4.68
N ALA A 261 -13.27 -9.16 -5.41
CA ALA A 261 -11.92 -9.71 -5.33
C ALA A 261 -10.91 -9.00 -6.25
N ALA A 262 -11.39 -8.47 -7.37
CA ALA A 262 -10.54 -7.83 -8.36
C ALA A 262 -10.20 -6.37 -8.02
N VAL A 263 -10.98 -5.75 -7.14
CA VAL A 263 -10.62 -4.43 -6.61
C VAL A 263 -9.57 -4.66 -5.51
N PRO A 264 -8.31 -4.25 -5.72
CA PRO A 264 -7.30 -4.44 -4.70
C PRO A 264 -7.77 -3.79 -3.39
N ALA A 265 -7.53 -4.46 -2.28
CA ALA A 265 -7.81 -3.92 -0.94
C ALA A 265 -7.09 -2.58 -0.67
N THR A 266 -6.12 -2.23 -1.51
CA THR A 266 -5.47 -0.92 -1.58
C THR A 266 -6.40 0.22 -2.01
N ALA A 267 -7.54 -0.10 -2.62
CA ALA A 267 -8.63 0.86 -2.78
C ALA A 267 -9.52 0.95 -1.52
N SER A 268 -9.27 0.11 -0.52
CA SER A 268 -9.69 0.41 0.84
C SER A 268 -8.88 1.62 1.26
N ALA A 269 -9.41 2.81 1.04
CA ALA A 269 -9.02 3.94 1.84
C ALA A 269 -9.00 3.41 3.28
N SER A 270 -7.83 3.18 3.85
CA SER A 270 -7.72 3.13 5.30
C SER A 270 -8.36 4.42 5.71
N ALA A 271 -9.60 4.36 6.20
CA ALA A 271 -10.21 5.55 6.76
C ALA A 271 -9.22 5.98 7.81
N ALA A 272 -8.61 7.12 7.58
CA ALA A 272 -7.61 7.64 8.49
C ALA A 272 -8.30 7.71 9.84
N VAL A 273 -7.70 7.11 10.86
CA VAL A 273 -8.29 7.09 12.20
C VAL A 273 -8.52 8.54 12.60
N ALA A 274 -9.77 8.90 12.93
CA ALA A 274 -10.11 10.25 13.33
C ALA A 274 -9.16 10.68 14.48
N GLY A 275 -8.58 11.87 14.37
CA GLY A 275 -7.63 12.38 15.37
C GLY A 275 -6.17 11.92 15.17
N SER A 276 -5.85 11.16 14.11
CA SER A 276 -4.49 10.80 13.74
C SER A 276 -4.15 11.34 12.37
N PRO A 277 -2.87 11.65 12.08
CA PRO A 277 -2.43 11.92 10.72
C PRO A 277 -2.82 10.81 9.76
N ALA A 278 -3.11 11.16 8.52
CA ALA A 278 -3.57 10.23 7.51
C ALA A 278 -2.45 9.82 6.55
N LEU A 279 -2.37 8.52 6.25
CA LEU A 279 -1.56 7.97 5.16
C LEU A 279 -2.45 7.05 4.32
N VAL A 280 -2.83 7.50 3.13
CA VAL A 280 -3.86 6.87 2.30
C VAL A 280 -3.31 6.59 0.92
N ALA A 281 -3.58 5.39 0.41
CA ALA A 281 -3.31 5.04 -0.97
C ALA A 281 -4.48 5.48 -1.87
N ALA A 282 -4.17 6.07 -3.00
CA ALA A 282 -5.12 6.46 -4.04
C ALA A 282 -4.62 5.96 -5.40
N ASN A 283 -5.51 5.91 -6.39
CA ASN A 283 -5.13 5.64 -7.77
C ASN A 283 -5.62 6.79 -8.63
N VAL A 284 -4.70 7.60 -9.15
CA VAL A 284 -5.02 8.78 -9.96
C VAL A 284 -4.66 8.49 -11.41
N GLY A 285 -5.65 8.26 -12.25
CA GLY A 285 -5.43 7.98 -13.67
C GLY A 285 -4.68 6.69 -13.97
N GLY A 286 -4.79 5.66 -13.09
CA GLY A 286 -4.04 4.42 -13.21
C GLY A 286 -2.69 4.43 -12.48
N VAL A 287 -2.25 5.58 -11.94
CA VAL A 287 -0.99 5.71 -11.21
C VAL A 287 -1.22 5.52 -9.71
N PRO A 288 -0.60 4.50 -9.07
CA PRO A 288 -0.61 4.35 -7.63
C PRO A 288 0.00 5.58 -6.96
N THR A 289 -0.75 6.20 -6.08
CA THR A 289 -0.39 7.46 -5.45
C THR A 289 -0.63 7.34 -3.95
N THR A 290 0.35 7.74 -3.14
CA THR A 290 0.18 7.84 -1.69
C THR A 290 -0.04 9.27 -1.31
N VAL A 291 -1.00 9.49 -0.42
CA VAL A 291 -1.38 10.79 0.10
C VAL A 291 -1.21 10.78 1.60
N ALA A 292 -0.45 11.73 2.11
CA ALA A 292 -0.35 11.95 3.55
C ALA A 292 -0.92 13.32 3.92
N VAL A 293 -1.65 13.37 5.04
CA VAL A 293 -2.30 14.58 5.54
C VAL A 293 -1.95 14.78 7.02
N LEU A 294 -1.44 15.96 7.33
CA LEU A 294 -0.90 16.31 8.64
C LEU A 294 -1.33 17.73 9.04
N PRO A 295 -1.88 17.98 10.25
CA PRO A 295 -2.13 17.06 11.36
C PRO A 295 -3.44 16.26 11.26
N HIS A 296 -4.26 16.43 10.21
CA HIS A 296 -5.54 15.79 9.97
C HIS A 296 -6.63 16.26 10.97
N ARG A 297 -6.75 17.57 11.10
CA ARG A 297 -7.72 18.26 11.98
C ARG A 297 -8.46 19.34 11.20
N PRO A 298 -9.58 19.87 11.72
CA PRO A 298 -10.24 21.05 11.12
C PRO A 298 -9.28 22.23 11.01
N GLY A 299 -9.35 22.94 9.88
CA GLY A 299 -8.44 24.04 9.52
C GLY A 299 -7.29 23.61 8.62
N PRO A 300 -6.16 24.35 8.61
CA PRO A 300 -5.08 24.11 7.66
C PRO A 300 -4.33 22.81 7.94
N ASN A 301 -4.11 22.04 6.86
CA ASN A 301 -3.38 20.77 6.86
C ASN A 301 -2.36 20.74 5.75
N LEU A 302 -1.19 20.21 6.05
CA LEU A 302 -0.17 19.87 5.04
C LEU A 302 -0.57 18.58 4.34
N VAL A 303 -0.68 18.63 3.03
CA VAL A 303 -0.91 17.47 2.17
C VAL A 303 0.33 17.19 1.37
N TRP A 304 0.76 15.95 1.37
CA TRP A 304 1.79 15.41 0.51
C TRP A 304 1.21 14.35 -0.40
N VAL A 305 1.62 14.40 -1.65
CA VAL A 305 1.23 13.45 -2.69
C VAL A 305 2.50 12.85 -3.29
N SER A 306 2.62 11.53 -3.25
CA SER A 306 3.79 10.86 -3.83
C SER A 306 3.93 11.16 -5.33
N GLY A 307 5.16 11.34 -5.80
CA GLY A 307 5.45 11.51 -7.22
C GLY A 307 5.13 10.23 -7.99
N GLY A 308 4.45 10.31 -9.11
CA GLY A 308 4.54 9.26 -10.14
C GLY A 308 5.93 9.38 -10.75
N GLY A 309 6.67 8.25 -10.82
CA GLY A 309 8.09 8.20 -11.17
C GLY A 309 8.44 8.84 -12.53
N GLY A 310 8.70 10.11 -12.51
CA GLY A 310 9.19 10.90 -13.62
C GLY A 310 9.33 12.35 -13.20
N ASP A 311 10.44 12.97 -13.57
CA ASP A 311 10.86 14.35 -13.28
C ASP A 311 9.94 15.44 -13.90
N THR A 312 8.82 15.02 -14.48
CA THR A 312 7.80 15.92 -14.99
C THR A 312 6.85 16.27 -13.86
N GLY A 313 7.08 17.39 -13.22
CA GLY A 313 6.14 18.05 -12.31
C GLY A 313 4.81 18.33 -13.04
N GLY A 314 4.03 17.29 -13.32
CA GLY A 314 2.69 17.41 -13.86
C GLY A 314 1.89 18.33 -12.95
N ALA A 315 1.25 19.32 -13.54
CA ALA A 315 0.39 20.26 -12.85
C ALA A 315 -0.75 19.49 -12.17
N GLY A 316 -0.56 19.19 -10.89
CA GLY A 316 -1.58 18.55 -10.05
C GLY A 316 -2.24 19.57 -9.14
N GLU A 317 -3.42 19.28 -8.69
CA GLU A 317 -4.16 20.07 -7.72
C GLU A 317 -4.88 19.18 -6.72
N VAL A 318 -5.16 19.74 -5.56
CA VAL A 318 -6.01 19.13 -4.55
C VAL A 318 -7.17 20.04 -4.22
N ALA A 319 -8.34 19.48 -3.95
CA ALA A 319 -9.53 20.23 -3.58
C ALA A 319 -10.30 19.47 -2.50
N VAL A 320 -10.76 20.16 -1.48
CA VAL A 320 -11.70 19.60 -0.49
C VAL A 320 -13.13 19.86 -1.00
N ASP A 321 -14.08 18.97 -0.65
CA ASP A 321 -15.50 19.15 -1.03
C ASP A 321 -15.99 20.55 -0.65
N GLY A 322 -16.53 21.27 -1.64
CA GLY A 322 -17.01 22.64 -1.46
C GLY A 322 -15.93 23.73 -1.41
N GLY A 323 -14.65 23.35 -1.42
CA GLY A 323 -13.50 24.25 -1.44
C GLY A 323 -12.94 24.52 -2.85
N GLY A 324 -12.08 25.52 -2.95
CA GLY A 324 -11.32 25.80 -4.17
C GLY A 324 -10.20 24.78 -4.40
N ALA A 325 -9.79 24.61 -5.67
CA ALA A 325 -8.62 23.83 -6.01
C ALA A 325 -7.34 24.56 -5.58
N VAL A 326 -6.42 23.83 -4.97
CA VAL A 326 -5.10 24.31 -4.53
C VAL A 326 -4.04 23.59 -5.36
N PRO A 327 -3.15 24.29 -6.06
CA PRO A 327 -2.12 23.64 -6.85
C PRO A 327 -1.13 22.87 -5.96
N LEU A 328 -0.76 21.69 -6.42
CA LEU A 328 0.33 20.92 -5.86
C LEU A 328 1.65 21.53 -6.34
N ALA A 329 2.54 21.84 -5.41
CA ALA A 329 3.84 22.45 -5.69
C ALA A 329 4.98 21.62 -5.12
N ALA A 330 6.14 21.65 -5.78
CA ALA A 330 7.37 21.12 -5.21
C ALA A 330 7.77 21.93 -3.98
N ARG A 331 8.30 21.27 -2.96
CA ARG A 331 8.96 21.92 -1.82
C ARG A 331 10.47 21.70 -1.91
N PRO A 332 11.27 22.76 -1.88
CA PRO A 332 12.72 22.62 -1.89
C PRO A 332 13.21 21.70 -0.77
N GLY A 333 14.16 20.83 -1.08
CA GLY A 333 14.71 19.85 -0.13
C GLY A 333 13.82 18.63 0.16
N ALA A 334 12.65 18.52 -0.48
CA ALA A 334 11.71 17.42 -0.26
C ALA A 334 11.10 16.93 -1.57
N GLU A 335 11.06 15.63 -1.79
CA GLU A 335 10.41 15.04 -2.96
C GLU A 335 8.88 14.97 -2.81
N GLY A 336 8.21 14.77 -3.96
CA GLY A 336 6.75 14.74 -4.05
C GLY A 336 6.13 16.10 -4.25
N SER A 337 4.82 16.12 -4.26
CA SER A 337 4.02 17.33 -4.49
C SER A 337 3.27 17.72 -3.21
N TRP A 338 3.20 19.00 -2.91
CA TRP A 338 2.77 19.53 -1.62
C TRP A 338 1.72 20.61 -1.77
N ALA A 339 0.74 20.61 -0.88
CA ALA A 339 -0.23 21.69 -0.74
C ALA A 339 -0.57 21.91 0.75
N VAL A 340 -1.16 23.07 1.05
CA VAL A 340 -1.84 23.31 2.32
C VAL A 340 -3.30 23.51 2.02
N VAL A 341 -4.16 22.73 2.67
CA VAL A 341 -5.62 22.78 2.48
C VAL A 341 -6.33 22.92 3.80
N ASP A 342 -7.47 23.60 3.79
CA ASP A 342 -8.35 23.69 4.94
C ASP A 342 -9.33 22.52 4.94
N LEU A 343 -9.26 21.66 5.96
CA LEU A 343 -10.23 20.58 6.17
C LEU A 343 -11.40 21.03 7.02
N PRO A 344 -12.64 20.65 6.71
CA PRO A 344 -13.77 20.82 7.60
C PRO A 344 -13.69 19.84 8.78
N ALA A 345 -14.51 20.05 9.79
CA ALA A 345 -14.71 19.08 10.86
C ALA A 345 -15.51 17.87 10.34
N GLY A 346 -15.13 16.67 10.79
CA GLY A 346 -15.77 15.42 10.42
C GLY A 346 -15.38 14.90 9.04
N ALA A 347 -16.23 14.03 8.51
CA ALA A 347 -15.96 13.33 7.25
C ALA A 347 -15.95 14.29 6.05
N SER A 348 -14.92 14.19 5.23
CA SER A 348 -14.73 15.00 4.03
C SER A 348 -14.01 14.22 2.93
N ARG A 349 -14.07 14.73 1.70
CA ARG A 349 -13.29 14.18 0.58
C ARG A 349 -12.23 15.19 0.14
N LEU A 350 -11.00 14.71 0.07
CA LEU A 350 -9.90 15.41 -0.59
C LEU A 350 -9.77 14.82 -2.00
N TRP A 351 -10.01 15.62 -2.99
CA TRP A 351 -9.84 15.25 -4.39
C TRP A 351 -8.42 15.55 -4.84
N ILE A 352 -7.79 14.58 -5.48
CA ILE A 352 -6.48 14.74 -6.10
C ILE A 352 -6.68 14.67 -7.59
N SER A 353 -6.23 15.71 -8.29
CA SER A 353 -6.28 15.79 -9.75
C SER A 353 -4.87 15.85 -10.31
N ARG A 354 -4.59 15.07 -11.35
CA ARG A 354 -3.31 15.04 -12.07
C ARG A 354 -3.57 14.64 -13.51
N ASP A 355 -3.04 15.38 -14.48
CA ASP A 355 -3.13 15.07 -15.91
C ASP A 355 -4.57 14.79 -16.40
N GLY A 356 -5.54 15.55 -15.89
CA GLY A 356 -6.97 15.41 -16.21
C GLY A 356 -7.69 14.25 -15.50
N ALA A 357 -6.96 13.36 -14.80
CA ALA A 357 -7.55 12.32 -13.96
C ALA A 357 -7.81 12.84 -12.54
N ARG A 358 -8.82 12.30 -11.86
CA ARG A 358 -9.22 12.70 -10.52
C ARG A 358 -9.56 11.49 -9.65
N ALA A 359 -9.10 11.50 -8.40
CA ALA A 359 -9.43 10.47 -7.41
C ALA A 359 -9.77 11.08 -6.05
N PRO A 360 -10.77 10.55 -5.32
CA PRO A 360 -11.10 10.98 -3.97
C PRO A 360 -10.25 10.25 -2.93
N VAL A 361 -9.85 10.97 -1.90
CA VAL A 361 -9.32 10.44 -0.64
C VAL A 361 -10.29 10.83 0.47
N PHE A 362 -10.74 9.85 1.24
CA PHE A 362 -11.69 10.08 2.33
C PHE A 362 -10.94 10.37 3.62
N LEU A 363 -11.30 11.46 4.27
CA LEU A 363 -10.69 11.97 5.50
C LEU A 363 -11.79 12.18 6.55
N ASP A 364 -11.41 12.09 7.82
CA ASP A 364 -12.29 12.43 8.96
C ASP A 364 -11.52 13.36 9.91
N GLY A 365 -11.63 14.66 9.67
CA GLY A 365 -10.95 15.69 10.44
C GLY A 365 -11.49 15.79 11.87
N SER A 366 -10.67 15.41 12.85
CA SER A 366 -11.06 15.48 14.27
C SER A 366 -10.44 16.69 14.96
N PRO A 367 -11.22 17.44 15.77
CA PRO A 367 -10.67 18.50 16.62
C PRO A 367 -9.71 17.98 17.69
N ASP A 368 -9.80 16.70 18.06
CA ASP A 368 -8.94 16.05 19.06
C ASP A 368 -7.55 15.70 18.53
N ALA A 369 -7.32 15.84 17.20
CA ALA A 369 -6.01 15.63 16.61
C ALA A 369 -4.98 16.61 17.16
N PRO A 370 -3.71 16.17 17.44
CA PRO A 370 -2.66 17.06 17.93
C PRO A 370 -2.43 18.23 16.96
N ALA A 371 -2.14 19.41 17.49
CA ALA A 371 -1.99 20.61 16.67
C ALA A 371 -0.74 20.57 15.79
N MET A 372 0.33 19.90 16.22
CA MET A 372 1.62 19.78 15.51
C MET A 372 2.07 21.10 14.88
N ALA A 373 2.39 22.09 15.72
CA ALA A 373 2.60 23.48 15.31
C ALA A 373 3.64 23.65 14.18
N GLY A 374 4.69 22.82 14.16
CA GLY A 374 5.72 22.80 13.13
C GLY A 374 5.29 22.24 11.76
N ALA A 375 4.15 21.54 11.70
CA ALA A 375 3.73 20.79 10.50
C ALA A 375 3.48 21.66 9.26
N LEU A 376 2.99 22.87 9.44
CA LEU A 376 2.69 23.79 8.34
C LEU A 376 3.89 24.65 7.91
N GLY A 377 4.92 24.70 8.77
CA GLY A 377 6.11 25.54 8.57
C GLY A 377 7.14 24.91 7.62
N ALA A 378 8.35 25.46 7.71
CA ALA A 378 9.50 25.01 6.92
C ALA A 378 9.92 23.56 7.26
N ASP A 379 9.74 23.13 8.50
CA ASP A 379 10.04 21.78 8.99
C ASP A 379 8.90 20.77 8.72
N GLY A 380 7.79 21.18 8.09
CA GLY A 380 6.65 20.32 7.79
C GLY A 380 6.98 19.01 7.06
N PRO A 381 7.85 19.02 6.04
CA PRO A 381 8.26 17.78 5.36
C PRO A 381 8.94 16.78 6.30
N GLU A 382 9.78 17.21 7.20
CA GLU A 382 10.43 16.34 8.18
C GLU A 382 9.43 15.84 9.23
N CYS A 383 8.54 16.71 9.68
CA CYS A 383 7.46 16.32 10.57
C CYS A 383 6.60 15.20 9.95
N LEU A 384 6.24 15.36 8.68
CA LEU A 384 5.52 14.34 7.92
C LEU A 384 6.31 13.04 7.77
N SER A 385 7.63 13.11 7.52
CA SER A 385 8.47 11.91 7.39
C SER A 385 8.45 11.05 8.66
N ALA A 386 8.47 11.68 9.84
CA ALA A 386 8.36 10.99 11.14
C ALA A 386 6.99 10.33 11.33
N VAL A 387 5.92 11.03 10.96
CA VAL A 387 4.55 10.50 10.99
C VAL A 387 4.39 9.30 10.06
N VAL A 388 4.80 9.44 8.81
CA VAL A 388 4.70 8.39 7.79
C VAL A 388 5.49 7.15 8.20
N ALA A 389 6.64 7.32 8.85
CA ALA A 389 7.45 6.21 9.36
C ALA A 389 6.70 5.35 10.40
N ALA A 390 5.92 5.97 11.30
CA ALA A 390 5.07 5.25 12.24
C ALA A 390 3.91 4.55 11.52
N LEU A 391 3.19 5.28 10.65
CA LEU A 391 2.03 4.77 9.93
C LEU A 391 2.39 3.66 8.94
N ALA A 392 3.61 3.64 8.41
CA ALA A 392 4.08 2.57 7.53
C ALA A 392 4.12 1.20 8.22
N VAL A 393 4.26 1.17 9.54
CA VAL A 393 4.25 -0.05 10.37
C VAL A 393 3.02 -0.13 11.28
N GLU A 394 1.96 0.62 10.96
CA GLU A 394 0.66 0.63 11.66
C GLU A 394 0.78 1.02 13.15
N ALA A 395 1.80 1.81 13.48
CA ALA A 395 2.00 2.32 14.83
C ALA A 395 1.35 3.70 15.00
N THR A 396 1.20 4.11 16.27
CA THR A 396 0.70 5.45 16.60
C THR A 396 1.68 6.52 16.12
N ALA A 397 1.18 7.51 15.38
CA ALA A 397 1.97 8.65 14.93
C ALA A 397 2.42 9.51 16.13
N PRO A 398 3.61 10.14 16.06
CA PRO A 398 4.06 11.09 17.08
C PRO A 398 3.13 12.32 17.12
N SER A 399 2.98 12.92 18.30
CA SER A 399 2.20 14.14 18.54
C SER A 399 2.99 15.42 18.28
N ASP A 400 4.31 15.31 18.29
CA ASP A 400 5.25 16.44 18.19
C ASP A 400 6.11 16.34 16.94
N CYS A 401 6.56 17.47 16.42
CA CYS A 401 7.50 17.52 15.30
C CYS A 401 8.95 17.34 15.78
N PRO A 402 9.81 16.64 15.01
CA PRO A 402 11.23 16.51 15.36
C PRO A 402 11.96 17.84 15.51
N SER A 403 11.48 18.90 14.85
CA SER A 403 12.03 20.25 14.90
C SER A 403 11.73 21.03 16.20
N ASP A 404 10.85 20.51 17.06
CA ASP A 404 10.44 21.20 18.28
C ASP A 404 11.51 21.16 19.39
N ALA A 405 12.43 20.20 19.34
CA ALA A 405 13.53 20.10 20.30
C ALA A 405 14.79 19.47 19.69
N LEU A 406 15.96 19.91 20.18
CA LEU A 406 17.24 19.24 19.89
C LEU A 406 17.33 17.97 20.75
N THR A 407 17.43 16.81 20.11
CA THR A 407 17.60 15.54 20.82
C THR A 407 18.99 15.41 21.43
N PRO A 408 19.17 14.68 22.54
CA PRO A 408 20.52 14.39 23.07
C PRO A 408 21.41 13.67 22.06
N ALA A 409 20.85 12.83 21.18
CA ALA A 409 21.58 12.13 20.15
C ALA A 409 22.12 13.10 19.08
N ASP A 410 21.30 14.02 18.61
CA ASP A 410 21.73 15.02 17.63
C ASP A 410 22.74 16.00 18.23
N ALA A 411 22.53 16.43 19.48
CA ALA A 411 23.48 17.29 20.19
C ALA A 411 24.87 16.64 20.30
N ARG A 412 24.91 15.35 20.65
CA ARG A 412 26.15 14.55 20.70
C ARG A 412 26.84 14.47 19.33
N LEU A 413 26.09 14.15 18.26
CA LEU A 413 26.63 14.07 16.91
C LEU A 413 27.18 15.40 16.42
N LEU A 414 26.55 16.52 16.78
CA LEU A 414 27.06 17.86 16.50
C LEU A 414 28.35 18.15 17.27
N ASP A 415 28.43 17.79 18.55
CA ASP A 415 29.64 17.91 19.38
C ASP A 415 30.79 17.09 18.77
N GLU A 416 30.58 15.82 18.50
CA GLU A 416 31.56 14.93 17.86
C GLU A 416 32.03 15.50 16.50
N SER A 417 31.10 16.02 15.67
CA SER A 417 31.43 16.60 14.38
C SER A 417 32.29 17.85 14.50
N VAL A 418 31.94 18.80 15.35
CA VAL A 418 32.70 20.04 15.54
C VAL A 418 34.05 19.74 16.13
N THR A 419 34.15 18.84 17.11
CA THR A 419 35.42 18.39 17.69
C THR A 419 36.31 17.71 16.64
N PHE A 420 35.73 16.86 15.79
CA PHE A 420 36.45 16.24 14.67
C PHE A 420 37.02 17.28 13.70
N LEU A 421 36.23 18.30 13.32
CA LEU A 421 36.67 19.37 12.43
C LEU A 421 37.86 20.15 13.03
N ALA A 422 37.81 20.48 14.33
CA ALA A 422 38.90 21.09 15.04
C ALA A 422 40.19 20.24 15.02
N GLY A 423 40.01 18.92 15.28
CA GLY A 423 41.11 17.94 15.23
C GLY A 423 41.75 17.79 13.84
N ARG A 424 40.98 18.07 12.77
CA ARG A 424 41.48 18.13 11.39
C ARG A 424 42.19 19.44 11.03
N GLY A 425 42.31 20.35 11.96
CA GLY A 425 43.01 21.62 11.77
C GLY A 425 42.15 22.74 11.19
N ILE A 426 40.85 22.53 11.05
CA ILE A 426 39.93 23.60 10.65
C ILE A 426 39.93 24.66 11.76
N ARG A 427 39.96 25.94 11.38
CA ARG A 427 40.00 27.07 12.34
C ARG A 427 38.75 27.94 12.26
N ARG A 428 38.04 27.92 11.16
CA ARG A 428 36.90 28.79 10.92
C ARG A 428 35.69 27.97 10.42
N LEU A 429 34.59 28.16 11.09
CA LEU A 429 33.32 27.50 10.81
C LEU A 429 32.24 28.54 10.50
N SER A 430 31.59 28.46 9.36
CA SER A 430 30.40 29.23 9.05
C SER A 430 29.15 28.43 9.37
N LEU A 431 28.08 29.09 9.81
CA LEU A 431 26.78 28.44 10.11
C LEU A 431 25.68 28.96 9.20
N VAL A 432 24.89 28.04 8.65
CA VAL A 432 23.56 28.32 8.11
C VAL A 432 22.55 27.88 9.16
N GLU A 433 21.88 28.84 9.79
CA GLU A 433 21.01 28.59 10.93
C GLU A 433 19.53 28.64 10.51
N GLY A 434 18.74 27.73 11.05
CA GLY A 434 17.28 27.75 10.93
C GLY A 434 16.63 28.48 12.10
N THR A 435 15.32 28.65 12.01
CA THR A 435 14.52 29.35 13.02
C THR A 435 13.73 28.44 13.96
N SER A 436 13.72 27.12 13.71
CA SER A 436 13.05 26.15 14.58
C SER A 436 13.71 26.08 15.96
N PRO A 437 12.98 25.69 17.03
CA PRO A 437 13.54 25.51 18.36
C PRO A 437 14.76 24.60 18.36
N ARG A 438 14.75 23.51 17.59
CA ARG A 438 15.89 22.61 17.39
C ARG A 438 17.09 23.31 16.77
N ALA A 439 16.87 24.03 15.67
CA ALA A 439 17.97 24.70 14.97
C ALA A 439 18.65 25.78 15.84
N VAL A 440 17.86 26.56 16.59
CA VAL A 440 18.35 27.55 17.54
C VAL A 440 19.16 26.91 18.68
N ALA A 441 18.67 25.79 19.23
CA ALA A 441 19.38 25.04 20.26
C ALA A 441 20.69 24.44 19.72
N ALA A 442 20.67 23.88 18.51
CA ALA A 442 21.84 23.33 17.82
C ALA A 442 22.90 24.38 17.54
N ALA A 443 22.51 25.56 17.08
CA ALA A 443 23.44 26.65 16.85
C ALA A 443 24.16 27.13 18.14
N ARG A 444 23.41 27.16 19.26
CA ARG A 444 24.05 27.45 20.56
C ARG A 444 25.01 26.36 20.98
N GLU A 445 24.64 25.10 20.81
CA GLU A 445 25.50 23.95 21.12
C GLU A 445 26.77 23.97 20.29
N VAL A 446 26.66 24.15 18.97
CA VAL A 446 27.78 24.23 18.04
C VAL A 446 28.73 25.38 18.44
N ARG A 447 28.20 26.57 18.78
CA ARG A 447 29.06 27.69 19.23
C ARG A 447 29.78 27.38 20.55
N ARG A 448 29.10 26.69 21.46
CA ARG A 448 29.69 26.26 22.74
C ARG A 448 30.84 25.27 22.52
N VAL A 449 30.64 24.30 21.62
CA VAL A 449 31.69 23.30 21.29
C VAL A 449 32.83 23.96 20.54
N ALA A 450 32.54 24.78 19.53
CA ALA A 450 33.54 25.50 18.75
C ALA A 450 34.47 26.33 19.64
N ALA A 451 33.90 27.09 20.61
CA ALA A 451 34.67 27.90 21.53
C ALA A 451 35.67 27.09 22.36
N ARG A 452 35.25 25.95 22.92
CA ARG A 452 36.16 25.07 23.69
C ARG A 452 37.17 24.29 22.83
N SER A 453 36.87 24.09 21.53
CA SER A 453 37.76 23.42 20.56
C SER A 453 38.67 24.39 19.79
N GLY A 454 38.59 25.69 20.07
CA GLY A 454 39.43 26.70 19.42
C GLY A 454 39.06 27.02 17.98
N LEU A 455 37.76 26.76 17.57
CA LEU A 455 37.25 27.19 16.28
C LEU A 455 36.58 28.56 16.39
N GLU A 456 36.86 29.42 15.43
CA GLU A 456 36.15 30.68 15.23
C GLU A 456 34.84 30.41 14.45
N VAL A 457 33.69 30.83 15.00
CA VAL A 457 32.40 30.80 14.28
C VAL A 457 32.25 32.13 13.55
N ALA A 458 32.37 32.09 12.22
CA ALA A 458 32.20 33.26 11.36
C ALA A 458 30.73 33.48 11.01
N ALA A 459 30.33 34.75 10.86
CA ALA A 459 29.02 35.09 10.28
C ALA A 459 29.03 34.94 8.76
N GLY A 460 27.97 34.39 8.20
CA GLY A 460 27.82 34.20 6.75
C GLY A 460 28.68 33.07 6.15
N SER A 461 28.86 33.05 4.84
CA SER A 461 29.52 31.95 4.08
C SER A 461 31.08 32.08 4.02
N GLY A 462 31.67 32.98 4.78
CA GLY A 462 33.11 33.27 4.69
C GLY A 462 34.04 32.34 5.50
N GLY A 463 33.55 31.26 6.07
CA GLY A 463 34.34 30.27 6.80
C GLY A 463 35.01 29.25 5.89
N ALA A 464 36.01 28.57 6.41
CA ALA A 464 36.67 27.48 5.68
C ALA A 464 35.76 26.25 5.55
N ALA A 465 35.00 25.91 6.60
CA ALA A 465 33.95 24.89 6.58
C ALA A 465 32.57 25.51 6.77
N LEU A 466 31.54 24.95 6.14
CA LEU A 466 30.16 25.37 6.26
C LEU A 466 29.35 24.28 6.97
N LEU A 467 28.72 24.60 8.11
CA LEU A 467 27.81 23.69 8.81
C LEU A 467 26.38 24.22 8.70
N VAL A 468 25.49 23.40 8.14
CA VAL A 468 24.08 23.72 7.92
C VAL A 468 23.25 23.12 9.04
N LEU A 469 22.56 24.00 9.79
CA LEU A 469 21.73 23.70 10.97
C LEU A 469 20.29 24.18 10.75
N SER A 470 19.75 24.04 9.57
CA SER A 470 18.46 24.60 9.17
C SER A 470 17.41 23.54 8.89
N ASP A 471 16.25 23.96 8.39
CA ASP A 471 15.25 23.11 7.75
C ASP A 471 15.71 22.67 6.34
N TRP A 472 14.97 21.71 5.75
CA TRP A 472 15.32 21.14 4.44
C TRP A 472 15.33 22.17 3.31
N ARG A 473 14.40 23.12 3.32
CA ARG A 473 14.33 24.19 2.31
C ARG A 473 15.55 25.11 2.34
N SER A 474 15.89 25.55 3.54
CA SER A 474 17.06 26.43 3.74
C SER A 474 18.38 25.69 3.46
N ALA A 475 18.42 24.38 3.75
CA ALA A 475 19.58 23.53 3.41
C ALA A 475 19.76 23.41 1.89
N GLU A 476 18.69 23.20 1.12
CA GLU A 476 18.76 23.19 -0.35
C GLU A 476 19.22 24.55 -0.89
N GLN A 477 18.71 25.65 -0.34
CA GLN A 477 19.16 26.99 -0.73
C GLN A 477 20.66 27.17 -0.46
N ALA A 478 21.16 26.75 0.70
CA ALA A 478 22.58 26.80 1.02
C ALA A 478 23.43 25.99 0.02
N LEU A 479 22.96 24.80 -0.39
CA LEU A 479 23.62 24.01 -1.42
C LEU A 479 23.68 24.72 -2.79
N ARG A 480 22.58 25.35 -3.19
CA ARG A 480 22.55 26.15 -4.43
C ARG A 480 23.52 27.33 -4.38
N ASP A 481 23.63 27.97 -3.23
CA ASP A 481 24.56 29.07 -3.04
C ASP A 481 26.05 28.59 -3.10
N VAL A 482 26.35 27.46 -2.46
CA VAL A 482 27.66 26.81 -2.53
C VAL A 482 28.01 26.33 -3.95
N ALA A 483 27.04 25.91 -4.73
CA ALA A 483 27.26 25.49 -6.12
C ALA A 483 27.66 26.63 -7.06
N ARG A 484 27.51 27.91 -6.64
CA ARG A 484 27.91 29.06 -7.44
C ARG A 484 29.45 29.21 -7.45
N PRO A 485 30.04 29.55 -8.58
CA PRO A 485 31.49 29.81 -8.67
C PRO A 485 31.96 30.84 -7.62
N GLY A 486 33.01 30.50 -6.89
CA GLY A 486 33.61 31.37 -5.86
C GLY A 486 32.92 31.36 -4.50
N HIS A 487 31.89 30.54 -4.31
CA HIS A 487 31.15 30.42 -3.03
C HIS A 487 31.42 29.08 -2.30
N GLN A 488 32.29 28.25 -2.86
CA GLN A 488 32.58 26.94 -2.26
C GLN A 488 33.48 27.12 -1.01
N PRO A 489 33.08 26.56 0.15
CA PRO A 489 33.93 26.52 1.32
C PRO A 489 35.14 25.62 1.05
N THR A 490 36.32 26.02 1.48
CA THR A 490 37.58 25.29 1.21
C THR A 490 37.65 23.94 1.92
N ASP A 491 37.02 23.82 3.08
CA ASP A 491 37.03 22.62 3.93
C ASP A 491 35.70 21.87 3.93
N GLY A 492 34.85 22.16 2.97
CA GLY A 492 33.65 21.39 2.68
C GLY A 492 32.36 21.84 3.39
N VAL A 493 31.26 21.16 3.03
CA VAL A 493 29.91 21.39 3.55
C VAL A 493 29.54 20.25 4.47
N TYR A 494 29.06 20.58 5.65
CA TYR A 494 28.62 19.64 6.68
C TYR A 494 27.15 19.87 7.01
N PHE A 495 26.40 18.80 7.10
CA PHE A 495 24.98 18.81 7.45
C PHE A 495 24.77 18.39 8.89
N ALA A 496 23.80 19.03 9.54
CA ALA A 496 23.24 18.51 10.77
C ALA A 496 22.61 17.12 10.53
N PRO A 497 22.57 16.24 11.54
CA PRO A 497 22.09 14.87 11.39
C PRO A 497 20.71 14.77 10.72
N TRP A 498 19.76 15.63 11.06
CA TRP A 498 18.39 15.62 10.52
C TRP A 498 18.25 16.03 9.06
N LEU A 499 19.31 16.55 8.44
CA LEU A 499 19.35 16.92 7.03
C LEU A 499 19.70 15.74 6.11
N ALA A 500 19.93 14.55 6.66
CA ALA A 500 20.23 13.34 5.89
C ALA A 500 18.99 12.76 5.22
N ASN A 501 18.28 13.52 4.41
CA ASN A 501 17.22 12.99 3.54
C ASN A 501 17.75 12.73 2.12
N GLY A 502 17.03 11.85 1.38
CA GLY A 502 17.46 11.42 0.05
C GLY A 502 17.60 12.55 -0.96
N THR A 503 16.71 13.54 -0.92
CA THR A 503 16.69 14.68 -1.86
C THR A 503 17.91 15.58 -1.67
N LEU A 504 18.16 16.02 -0.44
CA LEU A 504 19.31 16.87 -0.14
C LEU A 504 20.63 16.18 -0.45
N LEU A 505 20.74 14.91 -0.10
CA LEU A 505 21.94 14.13 -0.34
C LEU A 505 22.19 13.84 -1.82
N LYS A 506 21.14 13.60 -2.61
CA LYS A 506 21.23 13.37 -4.06
C LYS A 506 21.84 14.56 -4.81
N TYR A 507 21.45 15.77 -4.41
CA TYR A 507 21.92 17.01 -5.07
C TYR A 507 23.19 17.61 -4.44
N SER A 508 23.66 17.07 -3.32
CA SER A 508 24.82 17.57 -2.60
C SER A 508 26.09 16.81 -3.01
N THR A 509 26.73 17.21 -4.11
CA THR A 509 28.07 16.68 -4.42
C THR A 509 29.07 17.09 -3.33
N GLY A 510 29.49 16.13 -2.51
CA GLY A 510 30.54 16.32 -1.50
C GLY A 510 30.08 16.89 -0.15
N ALA A 511 28.78 17.07 0.10
CA ALA A 511 28.31 17.38 1.45
C ALA A 511 28.41 16.13 2.34
N VAL A 512 28.73 16.37 3.61
CA VAL A 512 29.02 15.35 4.60
C VAL A 512 28.02 15.46 5.75
N VAL A 513 27.46 14.33 6.21
CA VAL A 513 26.53 14.28 7.34
C VAL A 513 27.01 13.30 8.41
N ALA A 514 26.90 13.70 9.67
CA ALA A 514 27.21 12.82 10.79
C ALA A 514 25.96 12.00 11.19
N LEU A 515 26.07 10.67 11.19
CA LEU A 515 25.01 9.77 11.60
C LEU A 515 25.51 8.81 12.67
N GLY A 516 24.65 8.51 13.66
CA GLY A 516 24.90 7.50 14.69
C GLY A 516 24.51 6.09 14.27
N PHE A 517 24.12 5.89 13.01
CA PHE A 517 23.72 4.60 12.42
C PHE A 517 24.29 4.46 11.02
N ASN A 518 24.33 3.22 10.53
CA ASN A 518 24.75 2.95 9.17
C ASN A 518 23.55 3.05 8.21
N PRO A 519 23.47 4.06 7.32
CA PRO A 519 22.34 4.26 6.41
C PRO A 519 22.24 3.21 5.30
N VAL A 520 23.27 2.41 5.07
CA VAL A 520 23.27 1.25 4.17
C VAL A 520 23.22 -0.08 4.93
N GLY A 521 23.04 -0.03 6.25
CA GLY A 521 22.92 -1.20 7.10
C GLY A 521 21.54 -1.85 7.01
N PRO A 522 21.41 -3.12 7.45
CA PRO A 522 20.17 -3.89 7.28
C PRO A 522 18.94 -3.26 7.95
N GLU A 523 19.10 -2.52 9.03
CA GLU A 523 17.97 -1.84 9.70
C GLU A 523 17.49 -0.63 8.91
N ALA A 524 18.42 0.19 8.39
CA ALA A 524 18.07 1.31 7.54
C ALA A 524 17.40 0.86 6.24
N LEU A 525 17.88 -0.23 5.63
CA LEU A 525 17.26 -0.81 4.44
C LEU A 525 15.87 -1.38 4.75
N ARG A 526 15.65 -2.01 5.91
CA ARG A 526 14.30 -2.46 6.32
C ARG A 526 13.34 -1.28 6.52
N TYR A 527 13.81 -0.17 7.08
CA TYR A 527 13.02 1.05 7.21
C TYR A 527 12.63 1.61 5.84
N VAL A 528 13.58 1.78 4.94
CA VAL A 528 13.30 2.24 3.58
C VAL A 528 12.34 1.29 2.87
N GLY A 529 12.54 -0.03 3.00
CA GLY A 529 11.61 -1.03 2.46
C GLY A 529 10.19 -0.89 3.00
N ALA A 530 10.00 -0.59 4.29
CA ALA A 530 8.68 -0.33 4.87
C ALA A 530 8.01 0.92 4.25
N LEU A 531 8.80 1.97 3.96
CA LEU A 531 8.30 3.15 3.25
C LEU A 531 7.98 2.86 1.78
N THR A 532 8.79 2.05 1.11
CA THR A 532 8.59 1.67 -0.31
C THR A 532 7.28 0.92 -0.50
N VAL A 533 6.92 0.02 0.41
CA VAL A 533 5.61 -0.67 0.41
C VAL A 533 4.43 0.32 0.42
N ARG A 534 4.62 1.50 1.03
CA ARG A 534 3.64 2.58 1.07
C ARG A 534 3.85 3.65 -0.01
N ASN A 535 4.74 3.41 -0.98
CA ASN A 535 5.15 4.40 -2.00
C ASN A 535 5.56 5.75 -1.38
N ALA A 536 6.32 5.69 -0.30
CA ALA A 536 6.75 6.83 0.52
C ALA A 536 8.27 6.86 0.80
N SER A 537 9.08 6.10 0.04
CA SER A 537 10.55 6.03 0.19
C SER A 537 11.22 7.40 0.08
N ALA A 538 10.63 8.30 -0.72
CA ALA A 538 11.05 9.70 -0.85
C ALA A 538 11.05 10.50 0.47
N LEU A 539 10.36 10.02 1.49
CA LEU A 539 10.31 10.64 2.83
C LEU A 539 11.28 9.99 3.83
N ALA A 540 12.23 9.17 3.39
CA ALA A 540 13.24 8.62 4.29
C ALA A 540 14.07 9.73 4.96
N SER A 541 14.12 9.70 6.30
CA SER A 541 14.85 10.68 7.12
C SER A 541 15.34 10.07 8.43
N PRO A 542 16.37 10.65 9.08
CA PRO A 542 16.81 10.21 10.40
C PRO A 542 15.73 10.27 11.47
N ALA A 543 14.89 11.30 11.45
CA ALA A 543 13.75 11.43 12.35
C ALA A 543 12.73 10.31 12.14
N GLY A 544 12.38 10.03 10.88
CA GLY A 544 11.52 8.91 10.52
C GLY A 544 12.12 7.56 10.92
N PHE A 545 13.42 7.36 10.71
CA PHE A 545 14.10 6.15 11.13
C PHE A 545 14.06 5.93 12.64
N ALA A 546 14.28 6.98 13.42
CA ALA A 546 14.19 6.91 14.88
C ALA A 546 12.78 6.53 15.35
N VAL A 547 11.74 7.11 14.76
CA VAL A 547 10.33 6.78 15.04
C VAL A 547 10.00 5.34 14.64
N TRP A 548 10.42 4.92 13.45
CA TRP A 548 10.24 3.54 12.98
C TRP A 548 10.92 2.52 13.90
N ARG A 549 12.15 2.79 14.35
CA ARG A 549 12.86 1.93 15.32
C ARG A 549 12.08 1.78 16.62
N ALA A 550 11.63 2.89 17.19
CA ALA A 550 10.80 2.88 18.40
C ALA A 550 9.51 2.09 18.20
N ALA A 551 8.82 2.30 17.08
CA ALA A 551 7.58 1.62 16.73
C ALA A 551 7.76 0.10 16.55
N THR A 552 8.94 -0.33 16.08
CA THR A 552 9.27 -1.77 15.89
C THR A 552 9.97 -2.40 17.11
N GLY A 553 10.06 -1.69 18.24
CA GLY A 553 10.64 -2.19 19.48
C GLY A 553 12.18 -2.25 19.48
N LEU A 554 12.83 -1.58 18.53
CA LEU A 554 14.28 -1.49 18.47
C LEU A 554 14.80 -0.39 19.41
N ALA A 555 15.94 -0.63 20.06
CA ALA A 555 16.56 0.35 20.94
C ALA A 555 16.95 1.64 20.19
N PRO A 556 16.93 2.80 20.85
CA PRO A 556 17.44 4.03 20.24
C PRO A 556 18.86 3.87 19.70
N VAL A 557 19.17 4.66 18.67
CA VAL A 557 20.54 4.66 18.10
C VAL A 557 21.52 5.21 19.15
N SER A 558 22.54 4.42 19.50
CA SER A 558 23.53 4.76 20.53
C SER A 558 24.99 4.63 20.06
N GLY A 559 25.22 4.29 18.80
CA GLY A 559 26.57 4.14 18.24
C GLY A 559 27.33 5.47 18.16
N PRO A 560 28.68 5.43 18.06
CA PRO A 560 29.49 6.61 17.78
C PRO A 560 29.10 7.21 16.43
N GLY A 561 29.16 8.54 16.32
CA GLY A 561 28.95 9.24 15.05
C GLY A 561 29.99 8.82 14.01
N ARG A 562 29.56 8.78 12.76
CA ARG A 562 30.42 8.60 11.57
C ARG A 562 29.98 9.56 10.50
N LEU A 563 30.91 10.03 9.70
CA LEU A 563 30.59 10.90 8.58
C LEU A 563 30.27 10.07 7.34
N TYR A 564 29.21 10.46 6.68
CA TYR A 564 28.77 9.88 5.40
C TYR A 564 28.68 10.97 4.35
N SER A 565 29.04 10.64 3.12
CA SER A 565 28.86 11.51 1.96
C SER A 565 28.09 10.79 0.86
N ALA A 566 27.22 11.51 0.18
CA ALA A 566 26.58 10.99 -1.01
C ALA A 566 27.58 10.97 -2.17
N LEU A 567 27.77 9.82 -2.74
CA LEU A 567 28.44 9.66 -4.01
C LEU A 567 27.38 9.77 -5.10
N ALA A 568 27.53 10.72 -6.03
CA ALA A 568 26.72 10.78 -7.22
C ALA A 568 26.85 9.44 -7.95
N GLY A 569 25.74 8.74 -8.13
CA GLY A 569 25.73 7.49 -8.88
C GLY A 569 26.27 7.78 -10.28
N PHE A 570 27.36 7.15 -10.68
CA PHE A 570 27.73 7.08 -12.07
C PHE A 570 26.56 6.42 -12.80
N GLN A 571 25.87 7.16 -13.65
CA GLN A 571 24.98 6.57 -14.65
C GLN A 571 25.89 5.75 -15.59
N MET A 572 26.11 4.50 -15.23
CA MET A 572 26.72 3.55 -16.15
C MET A 572 25.65 3.18 -17.19
N TYR A 573 25.83 3.74 -18.37
CA TYR A 573 25.15 3.42 -19.64
C TYR A 573 23.62 3.36 -19.63
N PRO A 574 22.94 4.09 -20.53
CA PRO A 574 21.53 3.91 -20.80
C PRO A 574 21.30 2.51 -21.38
N GLY A 575 20.59 1.67 -20.67
CA GLY A 575 20.19 0.33 -21.17
C GLY A 575 20.30 -0.83 -20.18
N HIS A 576 20.91 -0.67 -19.01
CA HIS A 576 20.82 -1.65 -17.93
C HIS A 576 20.07 -1.01 -16.75
N GLU A 577 18.75 -1.19 -16.76
CA GLU A 577 17.94 -1.08 -15.55
C GLU A 577 18.32 -2.24 -14.61
N HIS A 578 19.47 -2.15 -13.97
CA HIS A 578 19.64 -2.85 -12.72
C HIS A 578 18.73 -2.11 -11.75
N GLY A 579 17.66 -2.80 -11.31
CA GLY A 579 16.70 -2.28 -10.37
C GLY A 579 17.43 -1.49 -9.30
N SER A 580 17.13 -0.21 -9.19
CA SER A 580 17.67 0.66 -8.16
C SER A 580 17.40 -0.03 -6.84
N ALA A 581 18.44 -0.52 -6.16
CA ALA A 581 18.29 -0.96 -4.79
C ALA A 581 17.71 0.24 -4.06
N ASP A 582 16.46 0.10 -3.58
CA ASP A 582 15.80 1.13 -2.78
C ASP A 582 16.64 1.36 -1.53
N GLY A 583 17.54 2.32 -1.60
CA GLY A 583 18.46 2.72 -0.56
C GLY A 583 18.00 4.00 0.11
N TRP A 584 18.72 4.43 1.12
CA TRP A 584 18.48 5.69 1.83
C TRP A 584 18.46 6.91 0.88
N VAL A 585 19.26 6.87 -0.16
CA VAL A 585 19.28 7.88 -1.24
C VAL A 585 18.81 7.17 -2.51
N PRO A 586 17.63 7.45 -3.02
CA PRO A 586 17.15 6.86 -4.27
C PRO A 586 18.12 7.12 -5.42
N GLY A 587 18.61 6.06 -6.06
CA GLY A 587 19.55 6.14 -7.17
C GLY A 587 20.98 6.62 -6.80
N GLY A 588 21.32 6.65 -5.50
CA GLY A 588 22.64 7.04 -5.00
C GLY A 588 23.18 6.08 -3.94
N VAL A 589 24.43 6.24 -3.58
CA VAL A 589 25.08 5.47 -2.51
C VAL A 589 25.62 6.45 -1.47
N LEU A 590 25.33 6.18 -0.19
CA LEU A 590 26.00 6.83 0.94
C LEU A 590 27.24 6.02 1.30
N ALA A 591 28.41 6.67 1.22
CA ALA A 591 29.67 6.08 1.64
C ALA A 591 30.12 6.66 2.97
N GLU A 592 30.62 5.81 3.85
CA GLU A 592 31.33 6.24 5.06
C GLU A 592 32.66 6.90 4.66
N VAL A 593 32.89 8.12 5.13
CA VAL A 593 34.11 8.92 4.82
C VAL A 593 34.95 9.21 6.05
N SER A 594 34.55 8.72 7.22
CA SER A 594 35.35 8.78 8.45
C SER A 594 35.23 7.48 9.24
N GLY A 595 36.22 7.20 10.10
CA GLY A 595 36.00 6.29 11.23
C GLY A 595 35.03 6.91 12.27
N PRO A 596 34.89 6.25 13.46
CA PRO A 596 34.13 6.81 14.57
C PRO A 596 34.65 8.22 14.93
N LEU A 597 33.70 9.16 15.19
CA LEU A 597 34.02 10.56 15.49
C LEU A 597 34.43 10.79 16.96
N GLY A 598 33.92 9.92 17.85
CA GLY A 598 34.25 9.97 19.27
C GLY A 598 35.51 9.18 19.62
N PRO A 599 36.08 9.39 20.84
CA PRO A 599 37.24 8.66 21.32
C PRO A 599 37.00 7.16 21.43
#